data_210939ed5652233c4e7fafc1bcf4e88e
#
_entry.id   210939ed5652233c4e7fafc1bcf4e88e
#
_cell.length_a   1.000
_cell.length_b   1.000
_cell.length_c   1.000
_cell.angle_alpha   90.00
_cell.angle_beta   90.00
_cell.angle_gamma   90.00
#
_symmetry.space_group_name_H-M   'P 1'
#
loop_
_entity.id
_entity.type
_entity.pdbx_description
1 polymer ?
#
loop_
_entity_poly.entity_id
_entity_poly.type
_entity_poly.pdbx_seq_one_letter_code
_entity_poly.pdbx_strand_id
1 'polypeptide(L)'
;VGTAQFGARESEGHMERVLLAVVLIVVAGVVAFVLRRRQRAAAPTQPRWAVPMQLDRADFDAGARPWLVAVFTSRTCESCERVTAKAAVLASDAVSYQEVPFQERQDLHERYGIEAVPTIVVADEEGVVRASFVGVPTATDLWAAVAEARQPGTSPEPGLGSVAP
;
A
#
# COMPACT_ATOMS: atom_id res chain seq x y z
N VAL A 1 6.13 -47.24 -61.91
CA VAL A 1 6.22 -47.62 -60.49
C VAL A 1 7.09 -46.57 -59.77
N GLY A 2 6.54 -45.45 -59.25
CA GLY A 2 7.40 -44.43 -58.67
C GLY A 2 6.67 -43.27 -57.95
N THR A 3 5.39 -43.38 -57.63
CA THR A 3 4.62 -42.23 -57.06
C THR A 3 4.09 -42.42 -55.61
N ALA A 4 4.38 -43.57 -54.97
CA ALA A 4 3.83 -43.85 -53.64
C ALA A 4 4.77 -43.52 -52.46
N GLN A 5 6.04 -43.14 -52.69
CA GLN A 5 7.01 -42.85 -51.62
C GLN A 5 7.18 -41.39 -51.26
N PHE A 6 6.61 -40.46 -52.02
CA PHE A 6 6.77 -39.02 -51.79
C PHE A 6 5.79 -38.47 -50.70
N GLY A 7 4.60 -39.08 -50.57
CA GLY A 7 3.58 -38.61 -49.57
C GLY A 7 3.85 -39.04 -48.13
N ALA A 8 4.63 -40.09 -47.90
CA ALA A 8 4.88 -40.60 -46.55
C ALA A 8 5.89 -39.75 -45.75
N ARG A 9 6.88 -39.15 -46.41
CA ARG A 9 7.90 -38.30 -45.77
C ARG A 9 7.40 -36.92 -45.38
N GLU A 10 6.43 -36.36 -46.13
CA GLU A 10 5.85 -35.05 -45.79
C GLU A 10 4.90 -35.15 -44.58
N SER A 11 4.18 -36.27 -44.42
CA SER A 11 3.29 -36.50 -43.28
C SER A 11 4.05 -36.76 -42.00
N GLU A 12 5.22 -37.42 -42.04
CA GLU A 12 6.07 -37.68 -40.85
C GLU A 12 6.67 -36.35 -40.33
N GLY A 13 7.17 -35.47 -41.20
CA GLY A 13 7.73 -34.18 -40.81
C GLY A 13 6.66 -33.19 -40.25
N HIS A 14 5.42 -33.33 -40.73
CA HIS A 14 4.33 -32.50 -40.23
C HIS A 14 3.87 -32.94 -38.81
N MET A 15 3.80 -34.26 -38.60
CA MET A 15 3.42 -34.85 -37.31
C MET A 15 4.47 -34.56 -36.24
N GLU A 16 5.75 -34.62 -36.58
CA GLU A 16 6.85 -34.30 -35.66
C GLU A 16 6.86 -32.83 -35.25
N ARG A 17 6.59 -31.91 -36.18
CA ARG A 17 6.45 -30.47 -35.89
C ARG A 17 5.25 -30.17 -35.00
N VAL A 18 4.11 -30.81 -35.24
CA VAL A 18 2.90 -30.67 -34.40
C VAL A 18 3.16 -31.20 -33.00
N LEU A 19 3.86 -32.34 -32.89
CA LEU A 19 4.19 -32.94 -31.59
C LEU A 19 5.14 -32.06 -30.79
N LEU A 20 6.16 -31.47 -31.43
CA LEU A 20 7.06 -30.48 -30.83
C LEU A 20 6.32 -29.22 -30.36
N ALA A 21 5.40 -28.71 -31.18
CA ALA A 21 4.62 -27.53 -30.82
C ALA A 21 3.73 -27.81 -29.60
N VAL A 22 3.08 -28.97 -29.54
CA VAL A 22 2.26 -29.37 -28.37
C VAL A 22 3.11 -29.50 -27.11
N VAL A 23 4.29 -30.13 -27.20
CA VAL A 23 5.22 -30.26 -26.07
C VAL A 23 5.66 -28.90 -25.57
N LEU A 24 6.00 -27.97 -26.46
CA LEU A 24 6.39 -26.60 -26.07
C LEU A 24 5.26 -25.84 -25.38
N ILE A 25 4.03 -25.97 -25.87
CA ILE A 25 2.85 -25.34 -25.24
C ILE A 25 2.61 -25.91 -23.84
N VAL A 26 2.72 -27.23 -23.68
CA VAL A 26 2.55 -27.89 -22.37
C VAL A 26 3.64 -27.44 -21.40
N VAL A 27 4.90 -27.42 -21.83
CA VAL A 27 6.02 -26.95 -21.00
C VAL A 27 5.84 -25.49 -20.60
N ALA A 28 5.49 -24.61 -21.56
CA ALA A 28 5.22 -23.21 -21.27
C ALA A 28 4.05 -23.05 -20.29
N GLY A 29 2.98 -23.82 -20.44
CA GLY A 29 1.84 -23.85 -19.54
C GLY A 29 2.22 -24.29 -18.13
N VAL A 30 3.02 -25.34 -17.98
CA VAL A 30 3.52 -25.81 -16.70
C VAL A 30 4.42 -24.78 -16.03
N VAL A 31 5.35 -24.20 -16.78
CA VAL A 31 6.24 -23.12 -16.27
C VAL A 31 5.41 -21.91 -15.81
N ALA A 32 4.48 -21.46 -16.62
CA ALA A 32 3.59 -20.35 -16.25
C ALA A 32 2.74 -20.68 -15.02
N PHE A 33 2.23 -21.90 -14.92
CA PHE A 33 1.47 -22.35 -13.75
C PHE A 33 2.33 -22.42 -12.48
N VAL A 34 3.56 -22.94 -12.57
CA VAL A 34 4.51 -23.00 -11.43
C VAL A 34 4.91 -21.59 -11.00
N LEU A 35 5.20 -20.68 -11.95
CA LEU A 35 5.52 -19.29 -11.64
C LEU A 35 4.35 -18.58 -10.96
N ARG A 36 3.13 -18.73 -11.48
CA ARG A 36 1.91 -18.18 -10.85
C ARG A 36 1.65 -18.77 -9.46
N ARG A 37 1.92 -20.06 -9.26
CA ARG A 37 1.80 -20.70 -7.95
C ARG A 37 2.85 -20.18 -6.97
N ARG A 38 4.08 -19.96 -7.42
CA ARG A 38 5.15 -19.36 -6.60
C ARG A 38 4.84 -17.91 -6.24
N GLN A 39 4.28 -17.13 -7.15
CA GLN A 39 3.84 -15.76 -6.87
C GLN A 39 2.67 -15.69 -5.88
N ARG A 40 1.78 -16.70 -5.87
CA ARG A 40 0.69 -16.79 -4.89
C ARG A 40 1.13 -17.36 -3.54
N ALA A 41 2.22 -18.14 -3.51
CA ALA A 41 2.78 -18.70 -2.28
C ALA A 41 3.75 -17.74 -1.56
N ALA A 42 4.25 -16.72 -2.25
CA ALA A 42 4.88 -15.60 -1.57
C ALA A 42 3.74 -14.75 -0.98
N ALA A 43 3.49 -14.90 0.32
CA ALA A 43 2.76 -13.86 1.04
C ALA A 43 3.42 -12.52 0.68
N PRO A 44 2.65 -11.48 0.30
CA PRO A 44 3.24 -10.18 0.06
C PRO A 44 3.91 -9.76 1.36
N THR A 45 5.22 -9.97 1.46
CA THR A 45 6.07 -9.29 2.41
C THR A 45 6.16 -7.85 1.92
N GLN A 46 5.07 -7.09 2.08
CA GLN A 46 5.20 -5.65 2.09
C GLN A 46 6.09 -5.37 3.29
N PRO A 47 7.19 -4.62 3.11
CA PRO A 47 7.90 -4.09 4.25
C PRO A 47 6.84 -3.36 5.08
N ARG A 48 6.53 -3.87 6.27
CA ARG A 48 5.69 -3.15 7.22
C ARG A 48 6.58 -2.04 7.73
N TRP A 49 6.44 -0.87 7.14
CA TRP A 49 7.07 0.31 7.65
C TRP A 49 6.59 0.52 9.08
N ALA A 50 7.52 0.69 9.99
CA ALA A 50 7.18 0.99 11.36
C ALA A 50 6.39 2.30 11.39
N VAL A 51 5.27 2.31 12.10
CA VAL A 51 4.49 3.52 12.39
C VAL A 51 4.51 3.74 13.88
N PRO A 52 4.58 5.00 14.36
CA PRO A 52 4.55 5.28 15.78
C PRO A 52 3.21 4.84 16.38
N MET A 53 3.26 4.31 17.59
CA MET A 53 2.06 3.97 18.38
C MET A 53 1.63 5.15 19.27
N GLN A 54 2.54 6.09 19.51
CA GLN A 54 2.36 7.23 20.38
C GLN A 54 3.06 8.45 19.80
N LEU A 55 2.40 9.58 19.84
CA LEU A 55 2.96 10.89 19.54
C LEU A 55 2.97 11.75 20.81
N ASP A 56 3.98 12.61 20.97
CA ASP A 56 3.93 13.67 21.97
C ASP A 56 3.19 14.86 21.36
N ARG A 57 2.05 15.20 21.92
CA ARG A 57 1.20 16.31 21.43
C ARG A 57 1.92 17.66 21.43
N ALA A 58 2.92 17.82 22.30
CA ALA A 58 3.71 19.04 22.41
C ALA A 58 4.62 19.28 21.19
N ASP A 59 4.91 18.24 20.41
CA ASP A 59 5.71 18.37 19.18
C ASP A 59 4.92 18.99 18.02
N PHE A 60 3.62 19.13 18.16
CA PHE A 60 2.69 19.52 17.11
C PHE A 60 1.89 20.76 17.52
N ASP A 61 1.65 21.69 16.59
CA ASP A 61 0.78 22.85 16.78
C ASP A 61 -0.71 22.44 16.79
N ALA A 62 -1.02 21.39 17.53
CA ALA A 62 -2.36 20.83 17.55
C ALA A 62 -3.38 21.69 18.30
N GLY A 63 -2.91 22.66 19.08
CA GLY A 63 -3.76 23.44 19.98
C GLY A 63 -4.47 22.54 21.00
N ALA A 64 -5.62 22.99 21.49
CA ALA A 64 -6.46 22.22 22.41
C ALA A 64 -7.44 21.26 21.69
N ARG A 65 -7.20 20.98 20.40
CA ARG A 65 -8.10 20.08 19.65
C ARG A 65 -7.87 18.62 20.05
N PRO A 66 -8.93 17.84 20.29
CA PRO A 66 -8.80 16.45 20.78
C PRO A 66 -8.16 15.52 19.77
N TRP A 67 -8.23 15.82 18.47
CA TRP A 67 -7.69 14.96 17.42
C TRP A 67 -6.59 15.64 16.63
N LEU A 68 -5.56 14.86 16.27
CA LEU A 68 -4.46 15.28 15.41
C LEU A 68 -4.38 14.36 14.19
N VAL A 69 -4.33 14.95 13.01
CA VAL A 69 -3.92 14.28 11.77
C VAL A 69 -2.56 14.86 11.37
N ALA A 70 -1.50 14.10 11.64
CA ALA A 70 -0.14 14.45 11.24
C ALA A 70 0.21 13.74 9.94
N VAL A 71 0.74 14.47 8.95
CA VAL A 71 1.15 13.94 7.64
C VAL A 71 2.64 14.17 7.47
N PHE A 72 3.42 13.11 7.56
CA PHE A 72 4.85 13.15 7.33
C PHE A 72 5.13 13.09 5.83
N THR A 73 5.86 14.09 5.33
CA THR A 73 6.11 14.33 3.91
C THR A 73 7.58 14.57 3.60
N SER A 74 7.91 14.69 2.31
CA SER A 74 9.21 15.15 1.85
C SER A 74 9.05 15.94 0.54
N ARG A 75 9.89 16.94 0.32
CA ARG A 75 9.89 17.71 -0.94
C ARG A 75 10.18 16.87 -2.18
N THR A 76 10.83 15.72 -2.03
CA THR A 76 11.14 14.80 -3.14
C THR A 76 10.04 13.77 -3.38
N CYS A 77 8.94 13.83 -2.64
CA CYS A 77 7.85 12.87 -2.69
C CYS A 77 6.72 13.38 -3.59
N GLU A 78 6.63 12.89 -4.81
CA GLU A 78 5.60 13.29 -5.79
C GLU A 78 4.16 13.01 -5.34
N SER A 79 3.97 11.98 -4.52
CA SER A 79 2.63 11.59 -4.04
C SER A 79 2.17 12.36 -2.81
N CYS A 80 3.08 13.04 -2.11
CA CYS A 80 2.79 13.72 -0.85
C CYS A 80 1.77 14.85 -1.02
N GLU A 81 1.87 15.67 -2.07
CA GLU A 81 0.91 16.75 -2.35
C GLU A 81 -0.53 16.25 -2.43
N ARG A 82 -0.74 15.10 -3.08
CA ARG A 82 -2.08 14.49 -3.18
C ARG A 82 -2.61 14.00 -1.83
N VAL A 83 -1.72 13.57 -0.96
CA VAL A 83 -2.10 13.10 0.38
C VAL A 83 -2.38 14.27 1.30
N THR A 84 -1.55 15.30 1.29
CA THR A 84 -1.76 16.52 2.08
C THR A 84 -3.08 17.20 1.72
N ALA A 85 -3.40 17.31 0.42
CA ALA A 85 -4.67 17.87 -0.03
C ALA A 85 -5.89 17.09 0.50
N LYS A 86 -5.82 15.74 0.55
CA LYS A 86 -6.90 14.90 1.10
C LYS A 86 -7.02 15.00 2.62
N ALA A 87 -5.88 15.12 3.32
CA ALA A 87 -5.84 15.17 4.77
C ALA A 87 -6.22 16.55 5.30
N ALA A 88 -5.85 17.63 4.61
CA ALA A 88 -6.12 19.00 5.02
C ALA A 88 -7.61 19.31 5.18
N VAL A 89 -8.49 18.66 4.38
CA VAL A 89 -9.95 18.86 4.49
C VAL A 89 -10.55 18.26 5.76
N LEU A 90 -9.80 17.43 6.51
CA LEU A 90 -10.22 16.89 7.81
C LEU A 90 -10.10 17.91 8.95
N ALA A 91 -9.36 19.00 8.71
CA ALA A 91 -9.21 20.06 9.70
C ALA A 91 -10.59 20.63 10.09
N SER A 92 -10.84 20.71 11.39
CA SER A 92 -12.10 21.18 11.97
C SER A 92 -11.88 21.67 13.41
N ASP A 93 -12.92 22.11 14.09
CA ASP A 93 -12.82 22.50 15.51
C ASP A 93 -12.35 21.35 16.41
N ALA A 94 -12.60 20.10 15.99
CA ALA A 94 -12.20 18.91 16.74
C ALA A 94 -10.92 18.26 16.23
N VAL A 95 -10.46 18.56 15.00
CA VAL A 95 -9.32 17.90 14.35
C VAL A 95 -8.29 18.94 13.95
N SER A 96 -7.09 18.82 14.50
CA SER A 96 -5.92 19.56 14.01
C SER A 96 -5.30 18.80 12.85
N TYR A 97 -4.95 19.50 11.78
CA TYR A 97 -4.15 18.98 10.69
C TYR A 97 -2.77 19.63 10.72
N GLN A 98 -1.73 18.82 10.58
CA GLN A 98 -0.37 19.32 10.47
C GLN A 98 0.44 18.50 9.48
N GLU A 99 1.05 19.20 8.50
CA GLU A 99 2.08 18.63 7.67
C GLU A 99 3.44 18.71 8.38
N VAL A 100 4.24 17.63 8.26
CA VAL A 100 5.56 17.49 8.87
C VAL A 100 6.58 17.17 7.77
N PRO A 101 7.08 18.20 7.05
CA PRO A 101 8.05 17.99 5.99
C PRO A 101 9.41 17.57 6.54
N PHE A 102 10.00 16.51 5.98
CA PHE A 102 11.30 15.99 6.40
C PHE A 102 12.40 17.08 6.46
N GLN A 103 12.43 17.97 5.47
CA GLN A 103 13.46 19.00 5.38
C GLN A 103 13.35 20.10 6.46
N GLU A 104 12.20 20.21 7.13
CA GLU A 104 11.94 21.21 8.17
C GLU A 104 11.89 20.59 9.55
N ARG A 105 11.44 19.34 9.65
CA ARG A 105 11.24 18.62 10.90
C ARG A 105 11.83 17.20 10.84
N GLN A 106 13.11 17.12 10.42
CA GLN A 106 13.86 15.85 10.43
C GLN A 106 13.89 15.24 11.83
N ASP A 107 13.97 16.08 12.88
CA ASP A 107 13.90 15.69 14.28
C ASP A 107 12.68 14.81 14.60
N LEU A 108 11.51 15.16 14.07
CA LEU A 108 10.30 14.39 14.30
C LEU A 108 10.24 13.10 13.47
N HIS A 109 10.78 13.12 12.25
CA HIS A 109 10.89 11.88 11.47
C HIS A 109 11.78 10.85 12.15
N GLU A 110 12.91 11.29 12.70
CA GLU A 110 13.82 10.43 13.45
C GLU A 110 13.20 9.98 14.79
N ARG A 111 12.61 10.90 15.55
CA ARG A 111 11.98 10.63 16.85
C ARG A 111 10.86 9.59 16.75
N TYR A 112 10.06 9.65 15.68
CA TYR A 112 8.93 8.75 15.48
C TYR A 112 9.23 7.59 14.54
N GLY A 113 10.47 7.42 14.10
CA GLY A 113 10.91 6.31 13.24
C GLY A 113 10.20 6.28 11.89
N ILE A 114 9.97 7.45 11.28
CA ILE A 114 9.31 7.55 9.97
C ILE A 114 10.30 7.18 8.88
N GLU A 115 10.21 5.98 8.36
CA GLU A 115 11.11 5.45 7.33
C GLU A 115 10.58 5.61 5.90
N ALA A 116 9.29 5.92 5.75
CA ALA A 116 8.64 6.09 4.45
C ALA A 116 7.69 7.29 4.46
N VAL A 117 7.57 7.95 3.30
CA VAL A 117 6.63 9.06 3.10
C VAL A 117 5.83 8.84 1.82
N PRO A 118 4.56 9.28 1.77
CA PRO A 118 3.83 9.90 2.85
C PRO A 118 3.41 8.89 3.93
N THR A 119 3.49 9.30 5.19
CA THR A 119 2.91 8.56 6.33
C THR A 119 1.92 9.49 7.03
N ILE A 120 0.70 8.98 7.22
CA ILE A 120 -0.37 9.69 7.92
C ILE A 120 -0.57 9.02 9.27
N VAL A 121 -0.71 9.81 10.30
CA VAL A 121 -0.96 9.34 11.68
C VAL A 121 -2.14 10.11 12.23
N VAL A 122 -3.12 9.38 12.77
CA VAL A 122 -4.29 9.94 13.46
C VAL A 122 -4.15 9.62 14.94
N ALA A 123 -4.03 10.65 15.76
CA ALA A 123 -3.85 10.50 17.21
C ALA A 123 -4.92 11.24 17.99
N ASP A 124 -5.26 10.72 19.17
CA ASP A 124 -6.18 11.35 20.12
C ASP A 124 -5.49 12.44 20.98
N GLU A 125 -6.18 12.95 21.98
CA GLU A 125 -5.70 14.01 22.86
C GLU A 125 -4.52 13.58 23.75
N GLU A 126 -4.40 12.31 24.07
CA GLU A 126 -3.26 11.72 24.76
C GLU A 126 -2.10 11.39 23.83
N GLY A 127 -2.26 11.58 22.52
CA GLY A 127 -1.29 11.27 21.50
C GLY A 127 -1.25 9.78 21.12
N VAL A 128 -2.20 8.96 21.61
CA VAL A 128 -2.29 7.56 21.21
C VAL A 128 -2.71 7.48 19.74
N VAL A 129 -1.95 6.75 18.94
CA VAL A 129 -2.24 6.56 17.53
C VAL A 129 -3.40 5.59 17.34
N ARG A 130 -4.49 6.06 16.78
CA ARG A 130 -5.71 5.29 16.53
C ARG A 130 -5.81 4.76 15.11
N ALA A 131 -5.19 5.46 14.16
CA ALA A 131 -5.10 5.00 12.78
C ALA A 131 -3.82 5.52 12.12
N SER A 132 -3.29 4.77 11.15
CA SER A 132 -2.14 5.18 10.37
C SER A 132 -2.18 4.61 8.97
N PHE A 133 -1.56 5.33 8.03
CA PHE A 133 -1.41 4.90 6.63
C PHE A 133 0.00 5.21 6.16
N VAL A 134 0.62 4.25 5.48
CA VAL A 134 1.86 4.47 4.75
C VAL A 134 1.56 4.40 3.26
N GLY A 135 1.92 5.46 2.53
CA GLY A 135 1.56 5.63 1.12
C GLY A 135 0.31 6.46 0.91
N VAL A 136 -0.38 6.23 -0.20
CA VAL A 136 -1.52 7.06 -0.65
C VAL A 136 -2.84 6.33 -0.40
N PRO A 137 -3.53 6.58 0.72
CA PRO A 137 -4.87 6.03 0.94
C PRO A 137 -5.88 6.70 -0.03
N THR A 138 -7.02 6.04 -0.22
CA THR A 138 -8.17 6.74 -0.82
C THR A 138 -8.71 7.80 0.15
N ALA A 139 -9.41 8.79 -0.36
CA ALA A 139 -10.05 9.78 0.52
C ALA A 139 -11.07 9.11 1.44
N THR A 140 -11.82 8.14 0.91
CA THR A 140 -12.82 7.38 1.66
C THR A 140 -12.19 6.62 2.83
N ASP A 141 -11.09 5.90 2.59
CA ASP A 141 -10.42 5.12 3.63
C ASP A 141 -9.87 6.04 4.74
N LEU A 142 -9.24 7.15 4.35
CA LEU A 142 -8.70 8.11 5.30
C LEU A 142 -9.81 8.74 6.16
N TRP A 143 -10.90 9.17 5.53
CA TRP A 143 -12.01 9.84 6.23
C TRP A 143 -12.78 8.85 7.10
N ALA A 144 -12.99 7.62 6.62
CA ALA A 144 -13.60 6.56 7.41
C ALA A 144 -12.78 6.22 8.66
N ALA A 145 -11.44 6.13 8.52
CA ALA A 145 -10.55 5.86 9.66
C ALA A 145 -10.59 6.99 10.70
N VAL A 146 -10.63 8.25 10.27
CA VAL A 146 -10.77 9.40 11.20
C VAL A 146 -12.15 9.40 11.86
N ALA A 147 -13.22 9.09 11.13
CA ALA A 147 -14.55 8.99 11.69
C ALA A 147 -14.65 7.85 12.71
N GLU A 148 -14.11 6.68 12.40
CA GLU A 148 -14.06 5.51 13.28
C GLU A 148 -13.22 5.79 14.55
N ALA A 149 -12.06 6.46 14.41
CA ALA A 149 -11.22 6.84 15.52
C ALA A 149 -11.96 7.76 16.50
N ARG A 150 -12.77 8.70 15.98
CA ARG A 150 -13.55 9.66 16.77
C ARG A 150 -14.82 9.06 17.38
N GLN A 151 -15.45 8.15 16.67
CA GLN A 151 -16.68 7.49 17.08
C GLN A 151 -16.66 6.03 16.63
N PRO A 152 -16.14 5.12 17.46
CA PRO A 152 -16.07 3.70 17.14
C PRO A 152 -17.43 3.12 16.74
N GLY A 153 -17.46 2.33 15.66
CA GLY A 153 -18.67 1.71 15.11
C GLY A 153 -19.45 2.59 14.11
N THR A 154 -18.91 3.73 13.70
CA THR A 154 -19.56 4.60 12.69
C THR A 154 -19.07 4.31 11.27
N SER A 155 -17.93 3.65 11.11
CA SER A 155 -17.42 3.25 9.80
C SER A 155 -18.12 1.98 9.30
N PRO A 156 -18.55 1.93 8.03
CA PRO A 156 -19.08 0.70 7.43
C PRO A 156 -18.01 -0.40 7.26
N GLU A 157 -16.73 -0.03 7.29
CA GLU A 157 -15.59 -0.93 7.21
C GLU A 157 -14.65 -0.70 8.41
N PRO A 158 -14.98 -1.28 9.58
CA PRO A 158 -14.15 -1.14 10.78
C PRO A 158 -12.78 -1.78 10.56
N GLY A 159 -11.73 -1.11 11.03
CA GLY A 159 -10.35 -1.59 10.98
C GLY A 159 -9.50 -1.04 9.83
N LEU A 160 -10.03 -0.19 8.95
CA LEU A 160 -9.23 0.54 7.97
C LEU A 160 -8.23 1.46 8.68
N GLY A 161 -6.93 1.25 8.41
CA GLY A 161 -5.86 2.04 9.01
C GLY A 161 -5.64 1.80 10.50
N SER A 162 -6.31 0.81 11.11
CA SER A 162 -6.08 0.47 12.51
C SER A 162 -4.66 -0.03 12.74
N VAL A 163 -4.04 0.43 13.82
CA VAL A 163 -2.78 -0.14 14.30
C VAL A 163 -3.12 -1.47 14.94
N ALA A 164 -2.68 -2.58 14.33
CA ALA A 164 -2.81 -3.90 14.96
C ALA A 164 -1.91 -3.95 16.21
N PRO A 165 -2.38 -4.53 17.33
CA PRO A 165 -1.61 -4.68 18.55
C PRO A 165 -0.39 -5.57 18.37
#